data_f3e2541aecd251612add6d41c917d4a8
#
_entry.id   f3e2541aecd251612add6d41c917d4a8
#
_cell.length_a   1.000
_cell.length_b   1.000
_cell.length_c   1.000
_cell.angle_alpha   90.00
_cell.angle_beta   90.00
_cell.angle_gamma   90.00
#
_symmetry.space_group_name_H-M   'P 1'
#
loop_
_entity.id
_entity.type
_entity.pdbx_description
1 polymer ?
#
loop_
_entity_poly.entity_id
_entity_poly.type
_entity_poly.pdbx_seq_one_letter_code
_entity_poly.pdbx_strand_id
1 'polypeptide(L)' 'MSDLTVHRTSSDIAGRVTLGLTMIDSRKAAIIRDRYWRERTWPVIAKERHCSMTTAVKRFKQGMDDLRRAILLVEGKLLE' A
#
# COMPACT_ATOMS: atom_id res chain seq x y z
N MET A 1 -17.48 24.90 -0.24
CA MET A 1 -17.97 23.65 0.34
C MET A 1 -17.60 22.42 -0.47
N SER A 2 -17.87 22.43 -1.79
CA SER A 2 -17.51 21.31 -2.66
C SER A 2 -16.01 21.06 -2.72
N ASP A 3 -15.20 22.12 -2.70
CA ASP A 3 -13.73 21.98 -2.73
C ASP A 3 -13.21 21.28 -1.48
N LEU A 4 -13.76 21.59 -0.32
CA LEU A 4 -13.39 20.93 0.92
C LEU A 4 -13.75 19.44 0.89
N THR A 5 -14.88 19.11 0.28
CA THR A 5 -15.30 17.72 0.13
C THR A 5 -14.33 16.93 -0.75
N VAL A 6 -13.88 17.52 -1.86
CA VAL A 6 -12.91 16.89 -2.78
C VAL A 6 -11.58 16.68 -2.06
N HIS A 7 -11.06 17.68 -1.37
CA HIS A 7 -9.81 17.57 -0.63
C HIS A 7 -9.92 16.54 0.49
N ARG A 8 -11.04 16.52 1.21
CA ARG A 8 -11.27 15.56 2.28
C ARG A 8 -11.26 14.13 1.74
N THR A 9 -11.89 13.89 0.59
CA THR A 9 -11.93 12.58 -0.04
C THR A 9 -10.52 12.10 -0.40
N SER A 10 -9.70 12.96 -1.00
CA SER A 10 -8.31 12.63 -1.33
C SER A 10 -7.49 12.32 -0.08
N SER A 11 -7.63 13.13 0.97
CA SER A 11 -6.95 12.93 2.23
C SER A 11 -7.37 11.62 2.90
N ASP A 12 -8.68 11.31 2.85
CA ASP A 12 -9.21 10.07 3.43
C ASP A 12 -8.66 8.85 2.72
N ILE A 13 -8.58 8.88 1.38
CA ILE A 13 -8.01 7.77 0.60
C ILE A 13 -6.54 7.58 0.96
N ALA A 14 -5.75 8.66 0.97
CA ALA A 14 -4.33 8.59 1.33
C ALA A 14 -4.15 8.09 2.75
N GLY A 15 -4.97 8.55 3.69
CA GLY A 15 -4.92 8.10 5.07
C GLY A 15 -5.27 6.63 5.23
N ARG A 16 -6.26 6.14 4.48
CA ARG A 16 -6.65 4.73 4.50
C ARG A 16 -5.54 3.84 3.96
N VAL A 17 -4.90 4.24 2.87
CA VAL A 17 -3.77 3.50 2.29
C VAL A 17 -2.62 3.45 3.29
N THR A 18 -2.27 4.57 3.89
CA THR A 18 -1.19 4.65 4.88
C THR A 18 -1.50 3.74 6.07
N LEU A 19 -2.70 3.81 6.60
CA LEU A 19 -3.12 2.96 7.71
C LEU A 19 -3.11 1.49 7.30
N GLY A 20 -3.66 1.17 6.12
CA GLY A 20 -3.68 -0.21 5.61
C GLY A 20 -2.27 -0.79 5.50
N LEU A 21 -1.29 0.01 5.08
CA LEU A 21 0.10 -0.44 4.98
C LEU A 21 0.69 -0.80 6.34
N THR A 22 0.21 -0.21 7.43
CA THR A 22 0.65 -0.59 8.78
C THR A 22 0.01 -1.88 9.27
N MET A 23 -1.08 -2.32 8.64
CA MET A 23 -1.84 -3.51 9.04
C MET A 23 -1.36 -4.79 8.35
N ILE A 24 -0.54 -4.67 7.32
CA ILE A 24 -0.03 -5.82 6.58
C ILE A 24 1.43 -6.11 6.96
N ASP A 25 1.95 -7.25 6.48
CA ASP A 25 3.34 -7.63 6.71
C ASP A 25 4.28 -6.50 6.29
N SER A 26 5.24 -6.17 7.16
CA SER A 26 6.16 -5.05 6.94
C SER A 26 7.03 -5.21 5.69
N ARG A 27 7.39 -6.45 5.34
CA ARG A 27 8.21 -6.74 4.15
C ARG A 27 7.41 -6.45 2.89
N LYS A 28 6.13 -6.86 2.86
CA LYS A 28 5.23 -6.59 1.75
C LYS A 28 4.94 -5.10 1.64
N ALA A 29 4.68 -4.44 2.76
CA ALA A 29 4.46 -2.99 2.79
C ALA A 29 5.67 -2.22 2.25
N ALA A 30 6.89 -2.64 2.62
CA ALA A 30 8.11 -2.02 2.14
C ALA A 30 8.25 -2.08 0.62
N ILE A 31 7.93 -3.23 0.02
CA ILE A 31 7.98 -3.39 -1.44
C ILE A 31 6.94 -2.50 -2.12
N ILE A 32 5.74 -2.40 -1.55
CA ILE A 32 4.69 -1.52 -2.08
C ILE A 32 5.16 -0.06 -2.06
N ARG A 33 5.76 0.38 -0.96
CA ARG A 33 6.32 1.73 -0.85
C ARG A 33 7.44 1.97 -1.86
N ASP A 34 8.33 1.00 -2.05
CA ASP A 34 9.41 1.11 -3.01
C ASP A 34 8.87 1.30 -4.43
N ARG A 35 7.83 0.55 -4.79
CA ARG A 35 7.29 0.59 -6.14
C ARG A 35 6.47 1.85 -6.42
N TYR A 36 5.60 2.26 -5.50
CA TYR A 36 4.67 3.36 -5.72
C TYR A 36 5.19 4.72 -5.28
N TRP A 37 5.83 4.79 -4.12
CA TRP A 37 6.28 6.09 -3.60
C TRP A 37 7.70 6.44 -4.01
N ARG A 38 8.57 5.43 -4.08
CA ARG A 38 9.96 5.64 -4.45
C ARG A 38 10.23 5.37 -5.92
N GLU A 39 9.23 4.88 -6.64
CA GLU A 39 9.28 4.62 -8.07
C GLU A 39 10.48 3.76 -8.49
N ARG A 40 10.85 2.79 -7.68
CA ARG A 40 11.99 1.93 -7.95
C ARG A 40 11.64 0.82 -8.93
N THR A 41 12.61 0.41 -9.73
CA THR A 41 12.45 -0.71 -10.66
C THR A 41 12.55 -2.05 -9.93
N TRP A 42 12.01 -3.10 -10.53
CA TRP A 42 12.05 -4.43 -9.93
C TRP A 42 13.47 -4.94 -9.66
N PRO A 43 14.46 -4.76 -10.57
CA PRO A 43 15.84 -5.16 -10.27
C PRO A 43 16.41 -4.47 -9.03
N VAL A 44 16.13 -3.17 -8.87
CA VAL A 44 16.59 -2.40 -7.70
C VAL A 44 15.93 -2.90 -6.42
N ILE A 45 14.61 -3.11 -6.46
CA ILE A 45 13.85 -3.61 -5.30
C ILE A 45 14.38 -4.99 -4.88
N ALA A 46 14.54 -5.89 -5.84
CA ALA A 46 15.05 -7.24 -5.55
C ALA A 46 16.43 -7.20 -4.91
N LYS A 47 17.32 -6.38 -5.44
CA LYS A 47 18.68 -6.22 -4.90
C LYS A 47 18.65 -5.70 -3.46
N GLU A 48 17.89 -4.64 -3.21
CA GLU A 48 17.81 -4.02 -1.88
C GLU A 48 17.13 -4.91 -0.85
N ARG A 49 16.15 -5.69 -1.28
CA ARG A 49 15.42 -6.60 -0.39
C ARG A 49 16.04 -8.00 -0.34
N HIS A 50 17.19 -8.21 -0.98
CA HIS A 50 17.93 -9.48 -0.98
C HIS A 50 17.08 -10.67 -1.43
N CYS A 51 16.34 -10.49 -2.53
CA CYS A 51 15.51 -11.55 -3.10
C CYS A 51 15.56 -11.49 -4.63
N SER A 52 14.98 -12.50 -5.29
CA SER A 52 14.84 -12.50 -6.74
C SER A 52 13.74 -11.52 -7.17
N MET A 53 13.76 -11.12 -8.45
CA MET A 53 12.67 -10.28 -8.99
C MET A 53 11.33 -11.00 -8.92
N THR A 54 11.32 -12.31 -9.21
CA THR A 54 10.10 -13.12 -9.12
C THR A 54 9.52 -13.08 -7.71
N THR A 55 10.38 -13.22 -6.70
CA THR A 55 9.95 -13.14 -5.30
C THR A 55 9.44 -11.76 -4.94
N ALA A 56 10.13 -10.70 -5.39
CA ALA A 56 9.71 -9.33 -5.12
C ALA A 56 8.33 -9.05 -5.71
N VAL A 57 8.10 -9.44 -6.98
CA VAL A 57 6.80 -9.27 -7.64
C VAL A 57 5.71 -10.08 -6.93
N LYS A 58 6.01 -11.31 -6.53
CA LYS A 58 5.06 -12.16 -5.80
C LYS A 58 4.65 -11.51 -4.47
N ARG A 59 5.62 -11.03 -3.71
CA ARG A 59 5.35 -10.34 -2.43
C ARG A 59 4.56 -9.07 -2.63
N PHE A 60 4.85 -8.34 -3.72
CA PHE A 60 4.09 -7.14 -4.08
C PHE A 60 2.63 -7.47 -4.33
N LYS A 61 2.35 -8.50 -5.16
CA LYS A 61 0.99 -8.91 -5.47
C LYS A 61 0.24 -9.37 -4.23
N GLN A 62 0.88 -10.18 -3.39
CA GLN A 62 0.30 -10.60 -2.12
C GLN A 62 0.02 -9.43 -1.21
N GLY A 63 0.97 -8.49 -1.13
CA GLY A 63 0.82 -7.28 -0.33
C GLY A 63 -0.34 -6.41 -0.81
N MET A 64 -0.52 -6.29 -2.12
CA MET A 64 -1.64 -5.51 -2.68
C MET A 64 -2.98 -6.15 -2.34
N ASP A 65 -3.08 -7.47 -2.37
CA ASP A 65 -4.30 -8.16 -1.96
C ASP A 65 -4.58 -7.96 -0.47
N ASP A 66 -3.55 -8.10 0.36
CA ASP A 66 -3.66 -7.88 1.80
C ASP A 66 -4.03 -6.43 2.12
N LEU A 67 -3.43 -5.49 1.40
CA LEU A 67 -3.71 -4.06 1.56
C LEU A 67 -5.18 -3.75 1.21
N ARG A 68 -5.67 -4.34 0.13
CA ARG A 68 -7.07 -4.14 -0.28
C ARG A 68 -8.03 -4.61 0.82
N ARG A 69 -7.76 -5.76 1.41
CA ARG A 69 -8.56 -6.29 2.52
C ARG A 69 -8.47 -5.39 3.76
N ALA A 70 -7.28 -4.90 4.07
CA ALA A 70 -7.07 -4.01 5.20
C ALA A 70 -7.86 -2.70 5.03
N ILE A 71 -7.85 -2.12 3.83
CA ILE A 71 -8.60 -0.90 3.53
C ILE A 71 -10.10 -1.13 3.69
N LEU A 72 -10.61 -2.26 3.23
CA LEU A 72 -12.03 -2.61 3.38
C LEU A 72 -12.42 -2.74 4.85
N LEU A 73 -11.54 -3.31 5.69
CA LEU A 73 -11.78 -3.40 7.13
C LEU A 73 -11.85 -2.03 7.78
N VAL A 74 -10.95 -1.13 7.40
CA VAL A 74 -10.95 0.25 7.92
C VAL A 74 -12.22 0.97 7.49
N GLU A 75 -12.63 0.84 6.23
CA GLU A 75 -13.86 1.44 5.73
C GLU A 75 -15.08 0.90 6.48
N GLY A 76 -15.14 -0.40 6.72
CA GLY A 76 -16.23 -1.03 7.48
C GLY A 76 -16.36 -0.44 8.87
N LYS A 77 -15.24 -0.22 9.56
CA LYS A 77 -15.24 0.39 10.90
C LYS A 77 -15.72 1.83 10.88
N LEU A 78 -15.38 2.57 9.82
CA LEU A 78 -15.79 3.97 9.70
C LEU A 78 -17.29 4.12 9.40
N LEU A 79 -17.88 3.13 8.76
CA LEU A 79 -19.30 3.14 8.41
C LEU A 79 -20.21 2.69 9.58
N GLU A 80 -19.64 2.01 10.55
CA GLU A 80 -20.37 1.61 11.76
C GLU A 80 -20.44 2.76 12.75
#